data_6c75544cdb464e29602e2d616b208533
#
_entry.id   6c75544cdb464e29602e2d616b208533
#
_cell.length_a   1.000
_cell.length_b   1.000
_cell.length_c   1.000
_cell.angle_alpha   90.00
_cell.angle_beta   90.00
_cell.angle_gamma   90.00
#
_symmetry.space_group_name_H-M   'P 1'
#
loop_
_entity.id
_entity.type
_entity.pdbx_description
1 polymer ?
#
loop_
_entity_poly.entity_id
_entity_poly.type
_entity_poly.pdbx_seq_one_letter_code
_entity_poly.pdbx_strand_id
1 'polypeptide(L)'
;RLPVKAPRKAKPLRQGRAFWIERDGAVWLVRRGGTGMLGGMRALPDDGWSAQGDGRADPPLAGAWESAGVVRHVFTHAALELSVLVQRDAPQPAGPGEWWPLDRIEEAGLPTLFAKAARLVRAS
;
A
#
# COMPACT_ATOMS: atom_id res chain seq x y z
N ARG A 1 -41.61 -19.46 -8.66
CA ARG A 1 -40.45 -19.65 -7.82
C ARG A 1 -39.38 -18.61 -8.13
N LEU A 2 -38.81 -18.17 -7.12
CA LEU A 2 -37.88 -17.11 -7.26
C LEU A 2 -36.62 -17.58 -7.94
N PRO A 3 -36.26 -17.01 -9.05
CA PRO A 3 -35.00 -17.37 -9.62
C PRO A 3 -33.93 -16.94 -8.66
N VAL A 4 -33.14 -17.85 -8.34
CA VAL A 4 -31.95 -17.50 -7.63
C VAL A 4 -31.14 -16.73 -8.62
N LYS A 5 -31.10 -15.51 -8.42
CA LYS A 5 -30.20 -14.72 -9.14
C LYS A 5 -28.83 -15.33 -9.03
N ALA A 6 -28.29 -15.74 -10.13
CA ALA A 6 -26.94 -16.23 -10.12
C ALA A 6 -26.10 -15.20 -9.39
N PRO A 7 -25.41 -15.58 -8.34
CA PRO A 7 -24.67 -14.60 -7.60
C PRO A 7 -23.68 -13.95 -8.56
N ARG A 8 -23.75 -12.69 -8.60
CA ARG A 8 -22.76 -11.94 -9.29
C ARG A 8 -21.44 -12.38 -8.72
N LYS A 9 -20.57 -12.81 -9.58
CA LYS A 9 -19.27 -13.21 -9.14
C LYS A 9 -18.63 -12.02 -8.45
N ALA A 10 -18.54 -12.08 -7.16
CA ALA A 10 -17.90 -11.02 -6.42
C ALA A 10 -16.42 -10.99 -6.76
N LYS A 11 -15.85 -9.80 -6.84
CA LYS A 11 -14.43 -9.68 -7.00
C LYS A 11 -13.73 -10.27 -5.77
N PRO A 12 -12.66 -11.01 -5.97
CA PRO A 12 -11.93 -11.54 -4.81
C PRO A 12 -11.41 -10.38 -3.97
N LEU A 13 -11.53 -10.55 -2.66
CA LEU A 13 -10.97 -9.58 -1.71
C LEU A 13 -9.57 -10.00 -1.35
N ARG A 14 -8.61 -9.11 -1.54
CA ARG A 14 -7.23 -9.36 -1.18
C ARG A 14 -6.86 -8.56 0.05
N GLN A 15 -5.99 -9.12 0.86
CA GLN A 15 -5.47 -8.47 2.05
C GLN A 15 -4.00 -8.12 1.80
N GLY A 16 -3.64 -6.91 2.09
CA GLY A 16 -2.26 -6.48 1.92
C GLY A 16 -1.86 -5.49 2.98
N ARG A 17 -0.57 -5.20 3.03
CA ARG A 17 -0.01 -4.20 3.93
C ARG A 17 0.85 -3.25 3.14
N ALA A 18 0.79 -1.98 3.51
CA ALA A 18 1.71 -0.98 3.01
C ALA A 18 2.45 -0.42 4.21
N PHE A 19 3.72 -0.08 4.00
CA PHE A 19 4.59 0.34 5.07
C PHE A 19 5.01 1.79 4.86
N TRP A 20 4.63 2.63 5.81
CA TRP A 20 4.99 4.03 5.82
C TRP A 20 6.24 4.17 6.67
N ILE A 21 7.37 4.32 6.01
CA ILE A 21 8.67 4.40 6.68
C ILE A 21 9.12 5.85 6.62
N GLU A 22 9.14 6.49 7.77
CA GLU A 22 9.35 7.93 7.85
C GLU A 22 10.61 8.26 8.63
N ARG A 23 11.34 9.26 8.15
CA ARG A 23 12.53 9.73 8.82
C ARG A 23 12.83 11.16 8.36
N ASP A 24 13.12 12.05 9.31
CA ASP A 24 13.56 13.42 9.02
C ASP A 24 12.68 14.17 8.03
N GLY A 25 11.36 14.01 8.18
CA GLY A 25 10.42 14.71 7.30
C GLY A 25 10.31 14.12 5.90
N ALA A 26 10.75 12.88 5.72
CA ALA A 26 10.66 12.20 4.44
C ALA A 26 10.11 10.79 4.62
N VAL A 27 9.52 10.26 3.56
CA VAL A 27 9.00 8.89 3.54
C VAL A 27 9.74 8.09 2.47
N TRP A 28 10.00 6.82 2.79
CA TRP A 28 10.67 5.92 1.86
C TRP A 28 9.70 5.44 0.79
N LEU A 29 10.02 5.73 -0.47
CA LEU A 29 9.22 5.29 -1.60
C LEU A 29 10.03 4.33 -2.46
N VAL A 30 9.33 3.37 -3.03
CA VAL A 30 9.92 2.39 -3.94
C VAL A 30 9.14 2.43 -5.25
N ARG A 31 9.62 1.71 -6.26
CA ARG A 31 8.85 1.51 -7.48
C ARG A 31 8.39 0.07 -7.52
N ARG A 32 7.10 -0.12 -7.80
CA ARG A 32 6.60 -1.47 -7.97
C ARG A 32 7.17 -2.02 -9.27
N GLY A 33 7.77 -3.20 -9.16
CA GLY A 33 8.35 -3.83 -10.33
C GLY A 33 7.33 -4.57 -11.16
N GLY A 34 7.72 -4.93 -12.34
CA GLY A 34 6.98 -5.83 -13.18
C GLY A 34 5.82 -5.22 -13.91
N THR A 35 4.96 -6.09 -14.42
CA THR A 35 3.82 -5.73 -15.25
C THR A 35 2.49 -5.86 -14.52
N GLY A 36 2.50 -6.15 -13.23
CA GLY A 36 1.28 -6.27 -12.46
C GLY A 36 0.61 -4.94 -12.18
N MET A 37 -0.36 -4.97 -11.26
CA MET A 37 -1.07 -3.76 -10.87
C MET A 37 -0.08 -2.71 -10.38
N LEU A 38 -0.20 -1.50 -10.92
CA LEU A 38 0.63 -0.37 -10.52
C LEU A 38 2.12 -0.58 -10.78
N GLY A 39 2.47 -1.44 -11.72
CA GLY A 39 3.87 -1.68 -12.05
C GLY A 39 4.57 -0.43 -12.54
N GLY A 40 5.80 -0.21 -12.10
CA GLY A 40 6.63 0.92 -12.51
C GLY A 40 6.30 2.24 -11.83
N MET A 41 5.22 2.32 -11.06
CA MET A 41 4.84 3.56 -10.37
C MET A 41 5.49 3.64 -9.00
N ARG A 42 5.71 4.86 -8.53
CA ARG A 42 6.15 5.04 -7.15
C ARG A 42 5.09 4.52 -6.19
N ALA A 43 5.54 3.92 -5.12
CA ALA A 43 4.64 3.27 -4.19
C ALA A 43 5.26 3.23 -2.81
N LEU A 44 4.43 2.95 -1.81
CA LEU A 44 4.93 2.56 -0.51
C LEU A 44 5.42 1.12 -0.61
N PRO A 45 6.44 0.75 0.17
CA PRO A 45 6.78 -0.67 0.29
C PRO A 45 5.57 -1.47 0.72
N ASP A 46 5.46 -2.70 0.24
CA ASP A 46 4.33 -3.55 0.57
C ASP A 46 4.79 -4.99 0.83
N ASP A 47 3.84 -5.85 1.15
CA ASP A 47 4.12 -7.24 1.49
C ASP A 47 3.89 -8.21 0.32
N GLY A 48 3.83 -7.69 -0.88
CA GLY A 48 3.72 -8.53 -2.07
C GLY A 48 2.31 -8.90 -2.48
N TRP A 49 1.31 -8.16 -1.99
CA TRP A 49 -0.07 -8.41 -2.43
C TRP A 49 -0.23 -8.18 -3.93
N SER A 50 -1.19 -8.85 -4.51
CA SER A 50 -1.49 -8.71 -5.94
C SER A 50 -2.96 -9.07 -6.19
N ALA A 51 -3.38 -8.94 -7.45
CA ALA A 51 -4.73 -9.36 -7.83
C ALA A 51 -4.93 -10.86 -7.65
N GLN A 52 -3.84 -11.64 -7.62
CA GLN A 52 -3.91 -13.08 -7.53
C GLN A 52 -3.76 -13.61 -6.11
N GLY A 53 -3.41 -12.77 -5.15
CA GLY A 53 -3.21 -13.28 -3.80
C GLY A 53 -2.96 -12.21 -2.76
N ASP A 54 -3.11 -12.62 -1.53
CA ASP A 54 -2.83 -11.77 -0.38
C ASP A 54 -1.34 -11.54 -0.24
N GLY A 55 -0.99 -10.50 0.52
CA GLY A 55 0.39 -10.26 0.87
C GLY A 55 0.90 -11.24 1.91
N ARG A 56 2.22 -11.24 2.09
CA ARG A 56 2.87 -12.17 3.03
C ARG A 56 2.94 -11.63 4.45
N ALA A 57 2.52 -10.40 4.65
CA ALA A 57 2.54 -9.74 5.95
C ALA A 57 3.93 -9.52 6.55
N ASP A 58 4.99 -9.66 5.76
CA ASP A 58 6.36 -9.48 6.23
C ASP A 58 6.76 -8.01 6.16
N PRO A 59 7.12 -7.39 7.29
CA PRO A 59 7.58 -6.01 7.25
C PRO A 59 9.01 -5.92 6.71
N PRO A 60 9.33 -4.84 6.00
CA PRO A 60 10.68 -4.66 5.45
C PRO A 60 11.73 -4.27 6.48
N LEU A 61 11.31 -3.87 7.66
CA LEU A 61 12.20 -3.47 8.74
C LEU A 61 11.73 -4.08 10.04
N ALA A 62 12.67 -4.43 10.89
CA ALA A 62 12.35 -4.86 12.24
C ALA A 62 11.89 -3.67 13.07
N GLY A 63 11.25 -3.95 14.19
CA GLY A 63 10.81 -2.93 15.11
C GLY A 63 9.30 -2.86 15.24
N ALA A 64 8.85 -1.86 15.96
CA ALA A 64 7.44 -1.68 16.23
C ALA A 64 6.78 -0.89 15.11
N TRP A 65 5.58 -1.30 14.75
CA TRP A 65 4.78 -0.64 13.74
C TRP A 65 3.45 -0.21 14.35
N GLU A 66 3.01 0.99 13.99
CA GLU A 66 1.70 1.47 14.40
C GLU A 66 0.73 1.39 13.23
N SER A 67 -0.49 0.97 13.50
CA SER A 67 -1.51 0.95 12.45
C SER A 67 -2.10 2.33 12.28
N ALA A 68 -2.09 2.85 11.06
CA ALA A 68 -2.78 4.09 10.74
C ALA A 68 -4.21 3.83 10.27
N GLY A 69 -4.54 2.58 10.00
CA GLY A 69 -5.87 2.21 9.54
C GLY A 69 -5.81 1.36 8.29
N VAL A 70 -6.94 1.27 7.61
CA VAL A 70 -7.08 0.45 6.41
C VAL A 70 -7.61 1.29 5.27
N VAL A 71 -6.99 1.13 4.10
CA VAL A 71 -7.48 1.72 2.86
C VAL A 71 -8.14 0.63 2.04
N ARG A 72 -9.35 0.91 1.56
CA ARG A 72 -10.03 -0.01 0.65
C ARG A 72 -9.99 0.55 -0.75
N HIS A 73 -9.70 -0.31 -1.69
CA HIS A 73 -9.61 0.11 -3.08
C HIS A 73 -10.10 -1.01 -3.98
N VAL A 74 -10.82 -0.64 -5.03
CA VAL A 74 -11.38 -1.61 -5.96
C VAL A 74 -10.66 -1.47 -7.29
N PHE A 75 -10.06 -2.57 -7.72
CA PHE A 75 -9.47 -2.67 -9.05
C PHE A 75 -10.44 -3.39 -9.97
N THR A 76 -10.11 -3.46 -11.24
CA THR A 76 -10.96 -4.14 -12.21
C THR A 76 -11.20 -5.60 -11.83
N HIS A 77 -10.17 -6.29 -11.36
CA HIS A 77 -10.24 -7.73 -11.13
C HIS A 77 -10.18 -8.14 -9.66
N ALA A 78 -10.08 -7.19 -8.74
CA ALA A 78 -9.96 -7.51 -7.33
C ALA A 78 -10.29 -6.30 -6.48
N ALA A 79 -10.72 -6.55 -5.25
CA ALA A 79 -10.80 -5.52 -4.23
C ALA A 79 -9.66 -5.74 -3.25
N LEU A 80 -9.19 -4.66 -2.65
CA LEU A 80 -8.06 -4.72 -1.74
C LEU A 80 -8.38 -4.01 -0.44
N GLU A 81 -8.07 -4.67 0.68
CA GLU A 81 -7.99 -4.02 1.98
C GLU A 81 -6.50 -3.90 2.33
N LEU A 82 -6.02 -2.68 2.35
CA LEU A 82 -4.61 -2.41 2.58
C LEU A 82 -4.42 -1.83 3.96
N SER A 83 -3.81 -2.60 4.84
CA SER A 83 -3.47 -2.12 6.17
C SER A 83 -2.24 -1.23 6.07
N VAL A 84 -2.33 -0.03 6.60
CA VAL A 84 -1.23 0.94 6.52
C VAL A 84 -0.52 0.96 7.86
N LEU A 85 0.73 0.57 7.86
CA LEU A 85 1.56 0.50 9.06
C LEU A 85 2.65 1.55 9.00
N VAL A 86 2.92 2.17 10.13
CA VAL A 86 3.82 3.32 10.23
C VAL A 86 4.97 3.02 11.17
N GLN A 87 6.17 3.34 10.73
CA GLN A 87 7.34 3.37 11.60
C GLN A 87 8.04 4.71 11.39
N ARG A 88 8.20 5.47 12.46
CA ARG A 88 8.85 6.77 12.42
C ARG A 88 10.27 6.66 12.97
N ASP A 89 11.11 7.61 12.59
CA ASP A 89 12.53 7.61 12.97
C ASP A 89 13.21 6.31 12.57
N ALA A 90 12.83 5.81 11.40
CA ALA A 90 13.28 4.52 10.92
C ALA A 90 14.66 4.60 10.27
N PRO A 91 15.43 3.50 10.32
CA PRO A 91 16.66 3.44 9.54
C PRO A 91 16.33 3.32 8.06
N GLN A 92 17.34 3.53 7.22
CA GLN A 92 17.14 3.37 5.79
C GLN A 92 16.91 1.90 5.46
N PRO A 93 15.81 1.60 4.75
CA PRO A 93 15.54 0.23 4.35
C PRO A 93 16.57 -0.28 3.34
N ALA A 94 16.73 -1.58 3.30
CA ALA A 94 17.58 -2.21 2.30
C ALA A 94 16.89 -2.17 0.93
N GLY A 95 17.68 -2.20 -0.13
CA GLY A 95 17.17 -2.26 -1.49
C GLY A 95 16.91 -0.90 -2.11
N PRO A 96 16.44 -0.90 -3.35
CA PRO A 96 16.24 0.37 -4.07
C PRO A 96 15.06 1.13 -3.52
N GLY A 97 15.18 2.44 -3.52
CA GLY A 97 14.14 3.34 -3.06
C GLY A 97 14.70 4.72 -2.91
N GLU A 98 13.84 5.63 -2.44
CA GLU A 98 14.27 7.01 -2.25
C GLU A 98 13.50 7.64 -1.10
N TRP A 99 14.18 8.54 -0.38
CA TRP A 99 13.53 9.36 0.62
C TRP A 99 12.84 10.52 -0.09
N TRP A 100 11.54 10.63 0.09
CA TRP A 100 10.72 11.66 -0.56
C TRP A 100 10.20 12.64 0.48
N PRO A 101 10.43 13.96 0.28
CA PRO A 101 9.97 14.95 1.27
C PRO A 101 8.45 14.87 1.45
N LEU A 102 8.02 14.89 2.71
CA LEU A 102 6.60 14.83 3.01
C LEU A 102 5.83 16.05 2.52
N ASP A 103 6.46 17.22 2.51
CA ASP A 103 5.81 18.43 2.02
C ASP A 103 5.66 18.45 0.50
N ARG A 104 6.22 17.46 -0.17
CA ARG A 104 6.10 17.32 -1.63
C ARG A 104 5.50 15.97 -2.02
N ILE A 105 4.77 15.36 -1.10
CA ILE A 105 4.24 14.00 -1.35
C ILE A 105 3.28 13.98 -2.54
N GLU A 106 2.58 15.08 -2.78
CA GLU A 106 1.66 15.15 -3.90
C GLU A 106 2.37 15.14 -5.24
N GLU A 107 3.64 15.53 -5.26
CA GLU A 107 4.45 15.54 -6.48
C GLU A 107 5.08 14.17 -6.78
N ALA A 108 4.95 13.23 -5.88
CA ALA A 108 5.54 11.90 -6.06
C ALA A 108 4.83 11.09 -7.15
N GLY A 109 3.61 11.48 -7.52
CA GLY A 109 2.86 10.73 -8.52
C GLY A 109 2.37 9.39 -8.00
N LEU A 110 2.03 9.32 -6.72
CA LEU A 110 1.51 8.08 -6.16
C LEU A 110 0.17 7.72 -6.78
N PRO A 111 -0.05 6.43 -7.10
CA PRO A 111 -1.39 5.98 -7.49
C PRO A 111 -2.42 6.31 -6.42
N THR A 112 -3.66 6.39 -6.81
CA THR A 112 -4.77 6.73 -5.91
C THR A 112 -4.75 5.90 -4.63
N LEU A 113 -4.46 4.61 -4.74
CA LEU A 113 -4.37 3.72 -3.59
C LEU A 113 -3.38 4.24 -2.55
N PHE A 114 -2.17 4.55 -2.98
CA PHE A 114 -1.13 5.01 -2.07
C PHE A 114 -1.31 6.47 -1.66
N ALA A 115 -1.94 7.27 -2.51
CA ALA A 115 -2.32 8.62 -2.14
C ALA A 115 -3.33 8.61 -0.99
N LYS A 116 -4.26 7.66 -1.01
CA LYS A 116 -5.20 7.47 0.10
C LYS A 116 -4.47 7.06 1.37
N ALA A 117 -3.49 6.18 1.24
CA ALA A 117 -2.69 5.75 2.38
C ALA A 117 -1.91 6.94 2.98
N ALA A 118 -1.34 7.78 2.14
CA ALA A 118 -0.62 8.96 2.60
C ALA A 118 -1.55 9.91 3.36
N ARG A 119 -2.76 10.12 2.83
CA ARG A 119 -3.73 10.98 3.52
C ARG A 119 -4.14 10.40 4.86
N LEU A 120 -4.30 9.09 4.93
CA LEU A 120 -4.66 8.41 6.17
C LEU A 120 -3.59 8.62 7.23
N VAL A 121 -2.33 8.45 6.89
CA VAL A 121 -1.22 8.63 7.82
C VAL A 121 -1.13 10.08 8.27
N ARG A 122 -1.25 11.02 7.34
CA ARG A 122 -1.09 12.44 7.67
C ARG A 122 -2.26 13.01 8.44
N ALA A 123 -3.40 12.35 8.41
CA ALA A 123 -4.57 12.78 9.18
C ALA A 123 -4.58 12.25 10.60
N SER A 124 -3.74 11.28 10.90
CA SER A 124 -3.73 10.66 12.23
C SER A 124 -2.84 11.41 13.23
#